data_037b24b165ff472188355eaf3a0b23c9
#
_entry.id   037b24b165ff472188355eaf3a0b23c9
#
_cell.length_a   1.000
_cell.length_b   1.000
_cell.length_c   1.000
_cell.angle_alpha   90.00
_cell.angle_beta   90.00
_cell.angle_gamma   90.00
#
_symmetry.space_group_name_H-M   'P 1'
#
loop_
_entity.id
_entity.type
_entity.pdbx_description
1 polymer ?
#
loop_
_entity_poly.entity_id
_entity_poly.type
_entity_poly.pdbx_seq_one_letter_code
_entity_poly.pdbx_strand_id
1 'polypeptide(L)'
;MDDSLFRSSFVVSKVPHWPCPVCERGILRLKKEDFFSEYDASTEASKKDPNFDYDWVTYVFHGFLRCNLCLAKVAFCGNGSVEQDYDDSDRGWSYFDFYRPKFFHPSLMLIQVDNKELVPAPVMEALRKACELFWADLDSCSNRIRTAVEYILDDLAIPRRQPRPKRRLNLHERINLLQQPNLADVKTILEAVKWIGNAGTHESGTLDRQQVIEGFRMLEHCLSTLYPKPATSAAGILAVARAVNDAKGSLTSSEIRRLRASAEGGKLGK
;
A
#
# COMPACT_ATOMS: atom_id res chain seq x y z
N MET A 1 -2.98 8.92 2.93
CA MET A 1 -2.06 7.81 3.33
C MET A 1 -1.22 8.25 4.53
N ASP A 2 -1.08 7.43 5.56
CA ASP A 2 -0.34 7.76 6.79
C ASP A 2 1.14 7.37 6.63
N ASP A 3 2.05 8.34 6.76
CA ASP A 3 3.51 8.15 6.59
C ASP A 3 4.11 7.19 7.62
N SER A 4 3.48 7.05 8.78
CA SER A 4 3.94 6.13 9.81
C SER A 4 3.96 4.66 9.35
N LEU A 5 3.13 4.30 8.35
CA LEU A 5 3.04 2.95 7.79
C LEU A 5 4.29 2.53 7.01
N PHE A 6 5.02 3.52 6.49
CA PHE A 6 6.20 3.32 5.64
C PHE A 6 7.53 3.42 6.39
N ARG A 7 7.49 3.57 7.71
CA ARG A 7 8.72 3.65 8.51
C ARG A 7 9.62 2.46 8.26
N SER A 8 10.89 2.75 8.01
CA SER A 8 11.90 1.75 7.71
C SER A 8 12.27 0.91 8.93
N SER A 9 12.12 1.47 10.13
CA SER A 9 12.50 0.83 11.38
C SER A 9 11.49 1.08 12.51
N PHE A 10 11.51 0.23 13.52
CA PHE A 10 10.72 0.37 14.73
C PHE A 10 11.49 -0.15 15.95
N VAL A 11 11.07 0.27 17.14
CA VAL A 11 11.46 -0.35 18.42
C VAL A 11 10.30 -1.23 18.90
N VAL A 12 10.60 -2.33 19.62
CA VAL A 12 9.59 -3.31 20.06
C VAL A 12 8.46 -2.68 20.88
N SER A 13 8.78 -1.65 21.68
CA SER A 13 7.80 -0.90 22.48
C SER A 13 6.90 0.03 21.66
N LYS A 14 7.30 0.39 20.41
CA LYS A 14 6.59 1.36 19.55
C LYS A 14 6.52 0.88 18.10
N VAL A 15 5.73 -0.15 17.89
CA VAL A 15 5.49 -0.70 16.55
C VAL A 15 4.53 0.21 15.76
N PRO A 16 4.77 0.46 14.47
CA PRO A 16 3.84 1.20 13.61
C PRO A 16 2.43 0.59 13.60
N HIS A 17 1.42 1.42 13.42
CA HIS A 17 0.02 0.99 13.39
C HIS A 17 -0.36 0.40 12.03
N TRP A 18 0.34 -0.64 11.59
CA TRP A 18 0.06 -1.31 10.33
C TRP A 18 -1.38 -1.84 10.26
N PRO A 19 -2.09 -1.61 9.14
CA PRO A 19 -3.43 -2.13 8.94
C PRO A 19 -3.39 -3.65 8.79
N CYS A 20 -4.44 -4.31 9.26
CA CYS A 20 -4.58 -5.76 9.10
C CYS A 20 -4.85 -6.11 7.63
N PRO A 21 -4.03 -6.95 6.98
CA PRO A 21 -4.25 -7.35 5.59
C PRO A 21 -5.45 -8.28 5.38
N VAL A 22 -6.03 -8.81 6.46
CA VAL A 22 -7.15 -9.76 6.40
C VAL A 22 -8.50 -9.06 6.52
N CYS A 23 -8.69 -8.22 7.54
CA CYS A 23 -9.97 -7.51 7.73
C CYS A 23 -9.93 -6.04 7.30
N GLU A 24 -8.75 -5.48 7.02
CA GLU A 24 -8.48 -4.12 6.55
C GLU A 24 -8.99 -2.99 7.47
N ARG A 25 -9.64 -3.34 8.57
CA ARG A 25 -10.23 -2.41 9.54
C ARG A 25 -9.47 -2.36 10.87
N GLY A 26 -8.85 -3.46 11.24
CA GLY A 26 -8.09 -3.58 12.47
C GLY A 26 -6.64 -3.15 12.29
N ILE A 27 -5.97 -2.93 13.40
CA ILE A 27 -4.55 -2.56 13.48
C ILE A 27 -3.77 -3.76 14.01
N LEU A 28 -2.61 -4.00 13.47
CA LEU A 28 -1.69 -5.03 13.92
C LEU A 28 -0.97 -4.57 15.20
N ARG A 29 -0.87 -5.45 16.17
CA ARG A 29 -0.20 -5.24 17.45
C ARG A 29 0.84 -6.32 17.68
N LEU A 30 1.97 -5.93 18.22
CA LEU A 30 3.02 -6.84 18.66
C LEU A 30 2.83 -7.14 20.15
N LYS A 31 2.90 -8.41 20.52
CA LYS A 31 3.08 -8.82 21.90
C LYS A 31 4.53 -9.22 22.10
N LYS A 32 5.12 -8.88 23.23
CA LYS A 32 6.54 -9.14 23.50
C LYS A 32 6.88 -10.63 23.40
N GLU A 33 6.00 -11.50 23.84
CA GLU A 33 6.13 -12.96 23.76
C GLU A 33 6.07 -13.54 22.35
N ASP A 34 5.58 -12.77 21.36
CA ASP A 34 5.51 -13.16 19.95
C ASP A 34 6.67 -12.58 19.11
N PHE A 35 7.70 -12.01 19.74
CA PHE A 35 8.87 -11.40 19.08
C PHE A 35 10.15 -12.06 19.52
N PHE A 36 10.99 -12.46 18.58
CA PHE A 36 12.26 -13.13 18.80
C PHE A 36 13.35 -12.45 17.98
N SER A 37 14.47 -12.12 18.62
CA SER A 37 15.64 -11.57 17.96
C SER A 37 16.90 -12.23 18.50
N GLU A 38 17.85 -12.46 17.62
CA GLU A 38 19.16 -13.03 17.94
C GLU A 38 20.24 -12.21 17.21
N TYR A 39 21.45 -12.23 17.75
CA TYR A 39 22.59 -11.65 17.04
C TYR A 39 22.83 -12.38 15.74
N ASP A 40 23.20 -11.64 14.71
CA ASP A 40 23.63 -12.26 13.47
C ASP A 40 25.09 -12.76 13.55
N ALA A 41 25.54 -13.46 12.51
CA ALA A 41 26.88 -14.04 12.47
C ALA A 41 27.99 -12.97 12.53
N SER A 42 27.76 -11.76 12.03
CA SER A 42 28.75 -10.68 12.04
C SER A 42 28.95 -10.17 13.47
N THR A 43 27.89 -9.99 14.23
CA THR A 43 27.96 -9.63 15.65
C THR A 43 28.65 -10.70 16.48
N GLU A 44 28.28 -11.97 16.28
CA GLU A 44 28.93 -13.06 17.01
C GLU A 44 30.44 -13.14 16.73
N ALA A 45 30.89 -12.78 15.55
CA ALA A 45 32.31 -12.69 15.20
C ALA A 45 32.97 -11.47 15.85
N SER A 46 32.34 -10.30 15.77
CA SER A 46 32.90 -9.02 16.23
C SER A 46 32.99 -8.92 17.76
N LYS A 47 32.14 -9.61 18.53
CA LYS A 47 32.24 -9.69 20.01
C LYS A 47 33.60 -10.15 20.55
N LYS A 48 34.41 -10.81 19.70
CA LYS A 48 35.79 -11.27 20.08
C LYS A 48 36.84 -10.18 19.88
N ASP A 49 36.48 -9.05 19.24
CA ASP A 49 37.38 -7.94 19.01
C ASP A 49 37.52 -7.14 20.32
N PRO A 50 38.75 -6.82 20.77
CA PRO A 50 38.97 -5.98 21.97
C PRO A 50 38.38 -4.56 21.85
N ASN A 51 38.15 -4.06 20.65
CA ASN A 51 37.56 -2.76 20.37
C ASN A 51 36.05 -2.85 20.02
N PHE A 52 35.43 -3.97 20.38
CA PHE A 52 33.98 -4.15 20.11
C PHE A 52 33.16 -2.98 20.64
N ASP A 53 32.31 -2.40 19.80
CA ASP A 53 31.38 -1.35 20.19
C ASP A 53 29.94 -1.78 19.92
N TYR A 54 29.00 -1.22 20.70
CA TYR A 54 27.58 -1.55 20.63
C TYR A 54 26.94 -1.16 19.29
N ASP A 55 27.44 -0.16 18.59
CA ASP A 55 26.97 0.23 17.26
C ASP A 55 27.28 -0.82 16.16
N TRP A 56 28.14 -1.80 16.45
CA TRP A 56 28.42 -2.94 15.58
C TRP A 56 27.38 -4.06 15.69
N VAL A 57 26.47 -3.96 16.66
CA VAL A 57 25.47 -4.99 16.92
C VAL A 57 24.42 -5.00 15.84
N THR A 58 24.25 -6.16 15.23
CA THR A 58 23.20 -6.45 14.27
C THR A 58 22.41 -7.68 14.67
N TYR A 59 21.12 -7.70 14.29
CA TYR A 59 20.17 -8.76 14.64
C TYR A 59 19.53 -9.36 13.40
N VAL A 60 19.12 -10.61 13.54
CA VAL A 60 18.02 -11.20 12.77
C VAL A 60 16.82 -11.34 13.69
N PHE A 61 15.62 -11.06 13.19
CA PHE A 61 14.41 -11.20 14.01
C PHE A 61 13.28 -11.86 13.21
N HIS A 62 12.36 -12.46 13.96
CA HIS A 62 11.06 -12.90 13.47
C HIS A 62 10.00 -12.77 14.54
N GLY A 63 8.72 -12.81 14.14
CA GLY A 63 7.64 -12.74 15.09
C GLY A 63 6.26 -12.78 14.45
N PHE A 64 5.24 -12.56 15.30
CA PHE A 64 3.85 -12.47 14.88
C PHE A 64 3.21 -11.19 15.37
N LEU A 65 2.63 -10.46 14.43
CA LEU A 65 1.70 -9.38 14.73
C LEU A 65 0.28 -9.95 14.78
N ARG A 66 -0.57 -9.41 15.65
CA ARG A 66 -1.98 -9.83 15.78
C ARG A 66 -2.90 -8.65 15.53
N CYS A 67 -3.93 -8.88 14.74
CA CYS A 67 -4.99 -7.90 14.55
C CYS A 67 -5.81 -7.72 15.84
N ASN A 68 -6.01 -6.47 16.25
CA ASN A 68 -6.83 -6.15 17.43
C ASN A 68 -8.34 -6.37 17.21
N LEU A 69 -8.79 -6.56 15.96
CA LEU A 69 -10.21 -6.72 15.62
C LEU A 69 -10.58 -8.15 15.22
N CYS A 70 -9.89 -8.74 14.23
CA CYS A 70 -10.22 -10.07 13.71
C CYS A 70 -9.30 -11.18 14.22
N LEU A 71 -8.30 -10.85 15.05
CA LEU A 71 -7.33 -11.76 15.66
C LEU A 71 -6.41 -12.48 14.66
N ALA A 72 -6.47 -12.13 13.38
CA ALA A 72 -5.58 -12.69 12.37
C ALA A 72 -4.11 -12.44 12.75
N LYS A 73 -3.26 -13.42 12.46
CA LYS A 73 -1.83 -13.34 12.66
C LYS A 73 -1.13 -13.00 11.36
N VAL A 74 -0.12 -12.13 11.46
CA VAL A 74 0.79 -11.78 10.37
C VAL A 74 2.20 -12.13 10.83
N ALA A 75 2.85 -13.07 10.17
CA ALA A 75 4.24 -13.35 10.37
C ALA A 75 5.09 -12.22 9.79
N PHE A 76 6.17 -11.83 10.46
CA PHE A 76 7.11 -10.87 9.93
C PHE A 76 8.54 -11.20 10.38
N CYS A 77 9.51 -10.81 9.57
CA CYS A 77 10.92 -11.00 9.88
C CYS A 77 11.77 -9.92 9.20
N GLY A 78 13.01 -9.81 9.64
CA GLY A 78 13.95 -8.84 9.10
C GLY A 78 15.25 -8.78 9.89
N ASN A 79 15.91 -7.61 9.77
CA ASN A 79 17.18 -7.32 10.43
C ASN A 79 16.98 -6.24 11.50
N GLY A 80 17.85 -6.20 12.46
CA GLY A 80 17.95 -5.12 13.45
C GLY A 80 19.37 -4.62 13.59
N SER A 81 19.51 -3.47 14.23
CA SER A 81 20.80 -2.90 14.64
C SER A 81 20.61 -2.13 15.92
N VAL A 82 21.69 -1.91 16.65
CA VAL A 82 21.74 -0.95 17.74
C VAL A 82 22.08 0.41 17.12
N GLU A 83 21.36 1.43 17.52
CA GLU A 83 21.60 2.82 17.10
C GLU A 83 21.56 3.73 18.31
N GLN A 84 22.36 4.76 18.30
CA GLN A 84 22.32 5.80 19.32
C GLN A 84 21.22 6.81 18.97
N ASP A 85 20.33 7.08 19.90
CA ASP A 85 19.26 8.08 19.75
C ASP A 85 19.11 8.87 21.06
N TYR A 86 18.49 10.05 20.97
CA TYR A 86 18.26 10.89 22.12
C TYR A 86 17.06 10.36 22.92
N ASP A 87 17.32 10.05 24.21
CA ASP A 87 16.28 9.61 25.12
C ASP A 87 15.73 10.81 25.90
N ASP A 88 14.49 11.21 25.55
CA ASP A 88 13.81 12.32 26.21
C ASP A 88 13.55 12.06 27.70
N SER A 89 13.46 10.80 28.13
CA SER A 89 13.22 10.42 29.54
C SER A 89 14.45 10.63 30.42
N ASP A 90 15.62 10.30 29.86
CA ASP A 90 16.90 10.44 30.58
C ASP A 90 17.66 11.73 30.22
N ARG A 91 17.12 12.51 29.22
CA ARG A 91 17.73 13.72 28.69
C ARG A 91 19.18 13.52 28.23
N GLY A 92 19.44 12.39 27.57
CA GLY A 92 20.76 12.00 27.12
C GLY A 92 20.71 11.09 25.87
N TRP A 93 21.89 10.78 25.35
CA TRP A 93 22.02 9.80 24.29
C TRP A 93 22.02 8.39 24.87
N SER A 94 21.19 7.51 24.32
CA SER A 94 21.08 6.11 24.73
C SER A 94 21.08 5.19 23.51
N TYR A 95 21.45 3.94 23.71
CA TYR A 95 21.42 2.93 22.67
C TYR A 95 20.04 2.24 22.64
N PHE A 96 19.48 2.12 21.43
CA PHE A 96 18.20 1.47 21.21
C PHE A 96 18.31 0.40 20.12
N ASP A 97 17.56 -0.68 20.30
CA ASP A 97 17.41 -1.72 19.29
C ASP A 97 16.38 -1.29 18.26
N PHE A 98 16.82 -1.05 17.02
CA PHE A 98 15.96 -0.75 15.88
C PHE A 98 15.83 -1.98 14.99
N TYR A 99 14.60 -2.30 14.62
CA TYR A 99 14.27 -3.45 13.80
C TYR A 99 13.68 -2.99 12.45
N ARG A 100 14.21 -3.55 11.35
CA ARG A 100 13.81 -3.24 9.97
C ARG A 100 13.16 -4.45 9.34
N PRO A 101 11.82 -4.46 9.20
CA PRO A 101 11.13 -5.58 8.57
C PRO A 101 11.53 -5.68 7.09
N LYS A 102 11.66 -6.92 6.63
CA LYS A 102 11.93 -7.28 5.24
C LYS A 102 10.79 -8.06 4.61
N PHE A 103 10.02 -8.81 5.41
CA PHE A 103 8.92 -9.64 4.92
C PHE A 103 7.75 -9.61 5.89
N PHE A 104 6.55 -9.61 5.31
CA PHE A 104 5.28 -9.80 6.02
C PHE A 104 4.46 -10.88 5.30
N HIS A 105 3.83 -11.79 6.06
CA HIS A 105 2.93 -12.79 5.49
C HIS A 105 1.68 -12.99 6.37
N PRO A 106 0.46 -12.72 5.89
CA PRO A 106 0.14 -12.08 4.58
C PRO A 106 0.75 -10.68 4.43
N SER A 107 1.04 -10.28 3.18
CA SER A 107 1.64 -8.97 2.88
C SER A 107 0.72 -7.82 3.27
N LEU A 108 1.30 -6.76 3.79
CA LEU A 108 0.55 -5.55 4.12
C LEU A 108 0.12 -4.83 2.83
N MET A 109 -1.13 -4.35 2.77
CA MET A 109 -1.54 -3.40 1.75
C MET A 109 -1.20 -1.99 2.21
N LEU A 110 -0.28 -1.34 1.50
CA LEU A 110 0.22 -0.01 1.81
C LEU A 110 -0.58 1.10 1.14
N ILE A 111 -1.44 0.74 0.19
CA ILE A 111 -2.29 1.63 -0.61
C ILE A 111 -3.74 1.34 -0.27
N GLN A 112 -4.53 2.41 -0.10
CA GLN A 112 -5.97 2.30 0.11
C GLN A 112 -6.69 2.38 -1.23
N VAL A 113 -7.49 1.37 -1.52
CA VAL A 113 -8.33 1.31 -2.71
C VAL A 113 -9.78 1.27 -2.26
N ASP A 114 -10.49 2.36 -2.50
CA ASP A 114 -11.85 2.54 -1.99
C ASP A 114 -12.87 1.56 -2.56
N ASN A 115 -12.71 1.17 -3.80
CA ASN A 115 -13.68 0.41 -4.61
C ASN A 115 -12.98 -0.77 -5.29
N LYS A 116 -12.43 -1.67 -4.48
CA LYS A 116 -11.60 -2.78 -4.94
C LYS A 116 -12.29 -3.69 -5.94
N GLU A 117 -13.62 -3.84 -5.80
CA GLU A 117 -14.46 -4.65 -6.68
C GLU A 117 -14.56 -4.08 -8.10
N LEU A 118 -14.34 -2.79 -8.30
CA LEU A 118 -14.33 -2.16 -9.62
C LEU A 118 -12.94 -2.15 -10.26
N VAL A 119 -11.87 -2.28 -9.45
CA VAL A 119 -10.51 -2.31 -9.97
C VAL A 119 -10.22 -3.67 -10.58
N PRO A 120 -9.68 -3.73 -11.80
CA PRO A 120 -9.35 -5.00 -12.46
C PRO A 120 -8.42 -5.88 -11.61
N ALA A 121 -8.71 -7.17 -11.55
CA ALA A 121 -7.93 -8.12 -10.75
C ALA A 121 -6.41 -8.10 -11.07
N PRO A 122 -5.94 -7.98 -12.34
CA PRO A 122 -4.52 -7.86 -12.63
C PRO A 122 -3.85 -6.62 -12.03
N VAL A 123 -4.58 -5.48 -11.94
CA VAL A 123 -4.09 -4.25 -11.28
C VAL A 123 -3.89 -4.51 -9.79
N MET A 124 -4.92 -5.05 -9.13
CA MET A 124 -4.86 -5.36 -7.69
C MET A 124 -3.76 -6.37 -7.36
N GLU A 125 -3.57 -7.38 -8.20
CA GLU A 125 -2.50 -8.38 -8.03
C GLU A 125 -1.11 -7.74 -8.16
N ALA A 126 -0.90 -6.85 -9.15
CA ALA A 126 0.36 -6.14 -9.31
C ALA A 126 0.66 -5.23 -8.13
N LEU A 127 -0.35 -4.52 -7.60
CA LEU A 127 -0.22 -3.66 -6.42
C LEU A 127 0.08 -4.47 -5.16
N ARG A 128 -0.58 -5.61 -4.96
CA ARG A 128 -0.30 -6.49 -3.82
C ARG A 128 1.15 -6.98 -3.84
N LYS A 129 1.65 -7.39 -5.00
CA LYS A 129 3.06 -7.77 -5.19
C LYS A 129 4.02 -6.61 -4.98
N ALA A 130 3.66 -5.40 -5.40
CA ALA A 130 4.46 -4.20 -5.11
C ALA A 130 4.58 -3.96 -3.60
N CYS A 131 3.45 -4.01 -2.87
CA CYS A 131 3.43 -3.85 -1.42
C CYS A 131 4.25 -4.95 -0.70
N GLU A 132 4.23 -6.19 -1.18
CA GLU A 132 5.04 -7.30 -0.67
C GLU A 132 6.54 -7.00 -0.81
N LEU A 133 6.98 -6.48 -1.96
CA LEU A 133 8.38 -6.20 -2.28
C LEU A 133 8.91 -4.92 -1.65
N PHE A 134 8.05 -3.98 -1.26
CA PHE A 134 8.42 -2.69 -0.71
C PHE A 134 9.42 -2.76 0.46
N TRP A 135 9.33 -3.81 1.25
CA TRP A 135 10.17 -3.97 2.43
C TRP A 135 11.55 -4.56 2.14
N ALA A 136 11.65 -5.40 1.11
CA ALA A 136 12.84 -6.16 0.79
C ALA A 136 13.61 -5.62 -0.42
N ASP A 137 12.89 -5.15 -1.46
CA ASP A 137 13.45 -4.81 -2.76
C ASP A 137 12.64 -3.67 -3.41
N LEU A 138 13.14 -2.44 -3.28
CA LEU A 138 12.48 -1.24 -3.81
C LEU A 138 12.47 -1.21 -5.35
N ASP A 139 13.49 -1.76 -6.00
CA ASP A 139 13.59 -1.79 -7.46
C ASP A 139 12.54 -2.72 -8.05
N SER A 140 12.44 -3.93 -7.50
CA SER A 140 11.37 -4.86 -7.87
C SER A 140 9.98 -4.33 -7.53
N CYS A 141 9.82 -3.64 -6.39
CA CYS A 141 8.60 -2.96 -6.01
C CYS A 141 8.18 -1.94 -7.07
N SER A 142 9.09 -1.04 -7.45
CA SER A 142 8.82 0.01 -8.45
C SER A 142 8.46 -0.58 -9.82
N ASN A 143 9.09 -1.69 -10.22
CA ASN A 143 8.75 -2.39 -11.45
C ASN A 143 7.34 -3.02 -11.39
N ARG A 144 6.88 -3.49 -10.21
CA ARG A 144 5.49 -3.94 -10.02
C ARG A 144 4.49 -2.78 -10.06
N ILE A 145 4.84 -1.63 -9.50
CA ILE A 145 4.07 -0.38 -9.64
C ILE A 145 3.89 -0.04 -11.12
N ARG A 146 4.97 -0.08 -11.90
CA ARG A 146 4.91 0.11 -13.36
C ARG A 146 4.02 -0.91 -14.06
N THR A 147 4.08 -2.17 -13.64
CA THR A 147 3.22 -3.24 -14.18
C THR A 147 1.74 -2.94 -13.92
N ALA A 148 1.38 -2.38 -12.76
CA ALA A 148 0.02 -1.94 -12.47
C ALA A 148 -0.44 -0.85 -13.46
N VAL A 149 0.43 0.10 -13.82
CA VAL A 149 0.14 1.10 -14.87
C VAL A 149 -0.17 0.44 -16.21
N GLU A 150 0.58 -0.60 -16.62
CA GLU A 150 0.31 -1.32 -17.86
C GLU A 150 -1.09 -1.97 -17.86
N TYR A 151 -1.52 -2.53 -16.73
CA TYR A 151 -2.85 -3.13 -16.58
C TYR A 151 -3.97 -2.08 -16.51
N ILE A 152 -3.72 -0.92 -15.90
CA ILE A 152 -4.67 0.22 -15.95
C ILE A 152 -4.89 0.65 -17.40
N LEU A 153 -3.83 0.75 -18.21
CA LEU A 153 -3.94 1.08 -19.62
C LEU A 153 -4.66 0.00 -20.44
N ASP A 154 -4.57 -1.27 -20.05
CA ASP A 154 -5.34 -2.36 -20.67
C ASP A 154 -6.84 -2.18 -20.40
N ASP A 155 -7.21 -1.86 -19.17
CA ASP A 155 -8.60 -1.62 -18.77
C ASP A 155 -9.20 -0.39 -19.46
N LEU A 156 -8.38 0.64 -19.67
CA LEU A 156 -8.74 1.81 -20.46
C LEU A 156 -8.75 1.55 -21.99
N ALA A 157 -8.64 0.28 -22.40
CA ALA A 157 -8.61 -0.17 -23.81
C ALA A 157 -7.48 0.46 -24.65
N ILE A 158 -6.39 0.92 -24.02
CA ILE A 158 -5.23 1.43 -24.73
C ILE A 158 -4.40 0.28 -25.32
N PRO A 159 -4.19 0.23 -26.64
CA PRO A 159 -3.60 -0.92 -27.31
C PRO A 159 -2.16 -1.16 -26.88
N ARG A 160 -1.76 -2.44 -26.76
CA ARG A 160 -0.35 -2.84 -26.52
C ARG A 160 0.50 -2.85 -27.80
N ARG A 161 -0.13 -2.83 -28.96
CA ARG A 161 0.54 -2.89 -30.27
C ARG A 161 -0.02 -1.84 -31.22
N GLN A 162 0.86 -1.27 -32.02
CA GLN A 162 0.47 -0.45 -33.15
C GLN A 162 0.03 -1.34 -34.31
N PRO A 163 -1.07 -1.02 -35.03
CA PRO A 163 -1.56 -1.85 -36.11
C PRO A 163 -0.68 -1.82 -37.38
N ARG A 164 -0.08 -0.64 -37.70
CA ARG A 164 0.77 -0.45 -38.88
C ARG A 164 1.88 0.59 -38.61
N PRO A 165 3.20 0.22 -38.71
CA PRO A 165 3.70 -1.16 -38.77
C PRO A 165 3.40 -1.93 -37.50
N LYS A 166 3.20 -3.24 -37.57
CA LYS A 166 2.86 -4.07 -36.42
C LYS A 166 4.03 -4.17 -35.45
N ARG A 167 4.05 -3.33 -34.42
CA ARG A 167 5.07 -3.34 -33.39
C ARG A 167 4.46 -3.19 -31.99
N ARG A 168 5.18 -3.65 -30.97
CA ARG A 168 4.80 -3.40 -29.58
C ARG A 168 5.05 -1.94 -29.23
N LEU A 169 4.06 -1.33 -28.59
CA LEU A 169 4.19 0.01 -28.01
C LEU A 169 4.88 -0.12 -26.63
N ASN A 170 5.82 0.77 -26.36
CA ASN A 170 6.35 0.90 -25.01
C ASN A 170 5.37 1.64 -24.10
N LEU A 171 5.63 1.64 -22.78
CA LEU A 171 4.72 2.23 -21.81
C LEU A 171 4.48 3.73 -22.04
N HIS A 172 5.53 4.49 -22.40
CA HIS A 172 5.40 5.92 -22.71
C HIS A 172 4.49 6.18 -23.90
N GLU A 173 4.67 5.41 -24.99
CA GLU A 173 3.80 5.51 -26.16
C GLU A 173 2.34 5.20 -25.85
N ARG A 174 2.12 4.19 -24.99
CA ARG A 174 0.76 3.84 -24.54
C ARG A 174 0.12 4.97 -23.73
N ILE A 175 0.84 5.55 -22.76
CA ILE A 175 0.35 6.68 -21.96
C ILE A 175 0.01 7.86 -22.86
N ASN A 176 0.81 8.14 -23.90
CA ASN A 176 0.55 9.21 -24.85
C ASN A 176 -0.73 9.04 -25.69
N LEU A 177 -1.26 7.82 -25.81
CA LEU A 177 -2.54 7.56 -26.44
C LEU A 177 -3.76 7.97 -25.59
N LEU A 178 -3.57 8.27 -24.30
CA LEU A 178 -4.61 8.87 -23.46
C LEU A 178 -4.81 10.33 -23.88
N GLN A 179 -5.87 10.58 -24.65
CA GLN A 179 -6.18 11.91 -25.19
C GLN A 179 -7.50 12.48 -24.66
N GLN A 180 -8.21 11.72 -23.82
CA GLN A 180 -9.47 12.17 -23.25
C GLN A 180 -9.22 13.32 -22.24
N PRO A 181 -9.87 14.49 -22.41
CA PRO A 181 -9.66 15.66 -21.54
C PRO A 181 -9.92 15.37 -20.05
N ASN A 182 -10.89 14.53 -19.74
CA ASN A 182 -11.22 14.11 -18.39
C ASN A 182 -10.18 13.16 -17.77
N LEU A 183 -9.20 12.66 -18.53
CA LEU A 183 -8.11 11.81 -18.06
C LEU A 183 -6.74 12.53 -18.10
N ALA A 184 -6.70 13.84 -18.28
CA ALA A 184 -5.46 14.60 -18.37
C ALA A 184 -4.59 14.46 -17.09
N ASP A 185 -5.22 14.56 -15.91
CA ASP A 185 -4.54 14.40 -14.63
C ASP A 185 -4.07 12.94 -14.43
N VAL A 186 -4.91 11.97 -14.80
CA VAL A 186 -4.54 10.54 -14.79
C VAL A 186 -3.33 10.29 -15.67
N LYS A 187 -3.29 10.85 -16.89
CA LYS A 187 -2.15 10.76 -17.80
C LYS A 187 -0.87 11.29 -17.14
N THR A 188 -0.94 12.49 -16.56
CA THR A 188 0.20 13.12 -15.87
C THR A 188 0.74 12.23 -14.75
N ILE A 189 -0.15 11.66 -13.94
CA ILE A 189 0.20 10.74 -12.86
C ILE A 189 0.87 9.48 -13.40
N LEU A 190 0.29 8.83 -14.42
CA LEU A 190 0.84 7.61 -14.99
C LEU A 190 2.22 7.84 -15.63
N GLU A 191 2.46 9.03 -16.20
CA GLU A 191 3.79 9.43 -16.69
C GLU A 191 4.80 9.54 -15.56
N ALA A 192 4.45 10.17 -14.44
CA ALA A 192 5.31 10.29 -13.27
C ALA A 192 5.64 8.92 -12.66
N VAL A 193 4.64 8.07 -12.46
CA VAL A 193 4.80 6.69 -11.96
C VAL A 193 5.69 5.85 -12.87
N LYS A 194 5.58 6.01 -14.19
CA LYS A 194 6.47 5.35 -15.15
C LYS A 194 7.94 5.72 -14.91
N TRP A 195 8.23 6.98 -14.61
CA TRP A 195 9.61 7.42 -14.37
C TRP A 195 10.18 6.85 -13.06
N ILE A 196 9.39 6.79 -12.01
CA ILE A 196 9.75 6.11 -10.74
C ILE A 196 10.06 4.63 -11.02
N GLY A 197 9.20 3.94 -11.80
CA GLY A 197 9.42 2.54 -12.18
C GLY A 197 10.64 2.30 -13.06
N ASN A 198 11.07 3.29 -13.84
CA ASN A 198 12.28 3.18 -14.66
C ASN A 198 13.57 3.40 -13.86
N ALA A 199 13.54 4.21 -12.79
CA ALA A 199 14.71 4.47 -11.96
C ALA A 199 15.29 3.19 -11.34
N GLY A 200 14.44 2.22 -10.97
CA GLY A 200 14.88 0.91 -10.47
C GLY A 200 15.49 -0.03 -11.53
N THR A 201 15.53 0.36 -12.81
CA THR A 201 16.08 -0.49 -13.89
C THR A 201 17.34 0.09 -14.55
N HIS A 202 17.74 1.30 -14.20
CA HIS A 202 18.91 1.98 -14.77
C HIS A 202 20.01 2.18 -13.73
N GLU A 203 21.26 1.97 -14.12
CA GLU A 203 22.48 2.03 -13.28
C GLU A 203 22.78 3.38 -12.61
N SER A 204 21.96 4.41 -12.80
CA SER A 204 22.25 5.79 -12.43
C SER A 204 21.77 6.25 -11.05
N GLY A 205 21.24 5.36 -10.20
CA GLY A 205 20.86 5.77 -8.84
C GLY A 205 20.07 4.69 -8.09
N THR A 206 20.39 4.51 -6.84
CA THR A 206 19.56 3.74 -5.92
C THR A 206 18.21 4.44 -5.75
N LEU A 207 17.14 3.75 -6.08
CA LEU A 207 15.78 4.24 -5.87
C LEU A 207 15.55 4.50 -4.38
N ASP A 208 15.21 5.74 -4.02
CA ASP A 208 14.89 6.08 -2.65
C ASP A 208 13.50 5.57 -2.26
N ARG A 209 13.38 5.13 -1.01
CA ARG A 209 12.11 4.67 -0.42
C ARG A 209 11.00 5.71 -0.55
N GLN A 210 11.31 7.00 -0.36
CA GLN A 210 10.34 8.08 -0.48
C GLN A 210 9.78 8.20 -1.90
N GLN A 211 10.60 7.99 -2.93
CA GLN A 211 10.14 8.00 -4.32
C GLN A 211 9.12 6.87 -4.58
N VAL A 212 9.33 5.69 -4.01
CA VAL A 212 8.38 4.57 -4.12
C VAL A 212 7.07 4.87 -3.39
N ILE A 213 7.15 5.50 -2.21
CA ILE A 213 5.97 5.96 -1.45
C ILE A 213 5.15 6.95 -2.27
N GLU A 214 5.80 7.92 -2.91
CA GLU A 214 5.10 8.85 -3.81
C GLU A 214 4.46 8.12 -5.00
N GLY A 215 5.12 7.10 -5.54
CA GLY A 215 4.52 6.23 -6.58
C GLY A 215 3.23 5.55 -6.12
N PHE A 216 3.19 5.05 -4.88
CA PHE A 216 1.98 4.49 -4.29
C PHE A 216 0.87 5.54 -4.10
N ARG A 217 1.21 6.74 -3.61
CA ARG A 217 0.25 7.86 -3.45
C ARG A 217 -0.36 8.28 -4.76
N MET A 218 0.47 8.42 -5.78
CA MET A 218 0.04 8.74 -7.15
C MET A 218 -0.93 7.69 -7.69
N LEU A 219 -0.63 6.39 -7.50
CA LEU A 219 -1.53 5.32 -7.93
C LEU A 219 -2.82 5.28 -7.10
N GLU A 220 -2.78 5.52 -5.80
CA GLU A 220 -3.98 5.61 -4.97
C GLU A 220 -4.93 6.68 -5.49
N HIS A 221 -4.41 7.88 -5.80
CA HIS A 221 -5.19 8.96 -6.39
C HIS A 221 -5.72 8.60 -7.79
N CYS A 222 -4.88 8.00 -8.64
CA CYS A 222 -5.26 7.54 -9.96
C CYS A 222 -6.42 6.52 -9.90
N LEU A 223 -6.34 5.54 -9.02
CA LEU A 223 -7.38 4.52 -8.84
C LEU A 223 -8.68 5.11 -8.30
N SER A 224 -8.62 6.04 -7.35
CA SER A 224 -9.82 6.71 -6.83
C SER A 224 -10.52 7.56 -7.91
N THR A 225 -9.76 8.11 -8.86
CA THR A 225 -10.28 8.87 -9.99
C THR A 225 -10.92 7.97 -11.05
N LEU A 226 -10.25 6.86 -11.39
CA LEU A 226 -10.72 5.93 -12.44
C LEU A 226 -11.86 5.02 -11.94
N TYR A 227 -11.85 4.64 -10.68
CA TYR A 227 -12.80 3.72 -10.06
C TYR A 227 -13.46 4.37 -8.83
N PRO A 228 -14.19 5.50 -9.02
CA PRO A 228 -14.76 6.22 -7.90
C PRO A 228 -15.82 5.38 -7.18
N LYS A 229 -15.95 5.58 -5.86
CA LYS A 229 -17.12 5.06 -5.16
C LYS A 229 -18.38 5.62 -5.82
N PRO A 230 -19.39 4.76 -6.10
CA PRO A 230 -20.68 5.29 -6.49
C PRO A 230 -21.11 6.28 -5.43
N ALA A 231 -21.24 7.55 -5.82
CA ALA A 231 -21.80 8.55 -4.93
C ALA A 231 -23.15 8.01 -4.45
N THR A 232 -23.36 7.92 -3.14
CA THR A 232 -24.69 7.62 -2.60
C THR A 232 -25.62 8.66 -3.23
N SER A 233 -26.44 8.23 -4.21
CA SER A 233 -27.12 9.20 -5.06
C SER A 233 -28.01 10.04 -4.18
N ALA A 234 -28.04 11.35 -4.35
CA ALA A 234 -29.00 12.23 -3.66
C ALA A 234 -30.43 11.67 -3.82
N ALA A 235 -30.71 11.04 -4.94
CA ALA A 235 -31.97 10.33 -5.20
C ALA A 235 -32.18 9.16 -4.23
N GLY A 236 -31.15 8.36 -3.95
CA GLY A 236 -31.25 7.27 -2.97
C GLY A 236 -31.44 7.75 -1.53
N ILE A 237 -30.76 8.83 -1.16
CA ILE A 237 -30.96 9.48 0.16
C ILE A 237 -32.38 10.03 0.27
N LEU A 238 -32.86 10.75 -0.74
CA LEU A 238 -34.20 11.32 -0.77
C LEU A 238 -35.29 10.25 -0.80
N ALA A 239 -35.07 9.13 -1.49
CA ALA A 239 -36.00 7.99 -1.49
C ALA A 239 -36.16 7.41 -0.08
N VAL A 240 -35.05 7.20 0.64
CA VAL A 240 -35.07 6.73 2.03
C VAL A 240 -35.74 7.77 2.94
N ALA A 241 -35.41 9.05 2.81
CA ALA A 241 -36.01 10.12 3.62
C ALA A 241 -37.52 10.22 3.43
N ARG A 242 -38.02 10.10 2.20
CA ARG A 242 -39.46 10.07 1.89
C ARG A 242 -40.12 8.86 2.54
N ALA A 243 -39.55 7.67 2.38
CA ALA A 243 -40.11 6.45 2.96
C ALA A 243 -40.14 6.48 4.50
N VAL A 244 -39.15 7.09 5.15
CA VAL A 244 -39.12 7.32 6.61
C VAL A 244 -40.26 8.27 7.01
N ASN A 245 -40.45 9.36 6.26
CA ASN A 245 -41.54 10.34 6.54
C ASN A 245 -42.93 9.73 6.32
N ASP A 246 -43.09 8.91 5.26
CA ASP A 246 -44.36 8.24 4.97
C ASP A 246 -44.71 7.19 6.01
N ALA A 247 -43.72 6.43 6.46
CA ALA A 247 -43.86 5.43 7.53
C ALA A 247 -44.01 6.06 8.92
N LYS A 248 -43.71 7.37 9.09
CA LYS A 248 -43.60 8.05 10.39
C LYS A 248 -42.78 7.27 11.42
N GLY A 249 -41.74 6.57 10.97
CA GLY A 249 -40.91 5.70 11.79
C GLY A 249 -39.65 5.21 11.09
N SER A 250 -38.83 4.42 11.79
CA SER A 250 -37.58 3.88 11.26
C SER A 250 -37.84 2.75 10.28
N LEU A 251 -37.03 2.69 9.22
CA LEU A 251 -37.01 1.57 8.27
C LEU A 251 -35.97 0.53 8.67
N THR A 252 -36.20 -0.72 8.31
CA THR A 252 -35.22 -1.79 8.47
C THR A 252 -34.03 -1.61 7.52
N SER A 253 -32.88 -2.18 7.87
CA SER A 253 -31.68 -2.14 7.02
C SER A 253 -31.89 -2.76 5.63
N SER A 254 -32.79 -3.73 5.50
CA SER A 254 -33.17 -4.36 4.24
C SER A 254 -33.99 -3.43 3.34
N GLU A 255 -34.96 -2.70 3.91
CA GLU A 255 -35.77 -1.71 3.21
C GLU A 255 -34.91 -0.52 2.73
N ILE A 256 -34.01 -0.03 3.57
CA ILE A 256 -33.07 1.04 3.19
C ILE A 256 -32.21 0.60 2.00
N ARG A 257 -31.65 -0.61 2.01
CA ARG A 257 -30.85 -1.13 0.88
C ARG A 257 -31.67 -1.23 -0.40
N ARG A 258 -32.90 -1.73 -0.32
CA ARG A 258 -33.81 -1.88 -1.46
C ARG A 258 -34.16 -0.52 -2.08
N LEU A 259 -34.48 0.47 -1.27
CA LEU A 259 -34.82 1.82 -1.72
C LEU A 259 -33.63 2.52 -2.41
N ARG A 260 -32.42 2.36 -1.87
CA ARG A 260 -31.19 2.90 -2.50
C ARG A 260 -30.93 2.23 -3.87
N ALA A 261 -30.99 0.90 -3.93
CA ALA A 261 -30.77 0.14 -5.16
C ALA A 261 -31.79 0.51 -6.27
N SER A 262 -33.07 0.67 -5.90
CA SER A 262 -34.12 1.09 -6.84
C SER A 262 -33.93 2.51 -7.37
N ALA A 263 -33.45 3.44 -6.55
CA ALA A 263 -33.19 4.81 -6.95
C ALA A 263 -31.93 4.95 -7.83
N GLU A 264 -30.99 4.01 -7.73
CA GLU A 264 -29.75 3.96 -8.51
C GLU A 264 -29.92 3.20 -9.84
N GLY A 265 -30.77 2.15 -9.88
CA GLY A 265 -31.07 1.34 -11.07
C GLY A 265 -31.88 2.05 -12.16
N GLY A 266 -32.53 3.17 -11.83
CA GLY A 266 -33.32 3.95 -12.80
C GLY A 266 -32.54 4.77 -13.82
N LYS A 267 -31.20 4.80 -13.78
CA LYS A 267 -30.33 5.58 -14.67
C LYS A 267 -29.62 4.78 -15.78
N LEU A 268 -29.81 3.46 -15.86
CA LEU A 268 -29.15 2.59 -16.85
C LEU A 268 -30.02 2.26 -18.06
N GLY A 269 -31.12 2.99 -18.27
CA GLY A 269 -32.01 2.80 -19.38
C GLY A 269 -32.53 4.11 -19.98
N LYS A 270 -31.66 4.89 -20.63
CA LYS A 270 -32.01 5.79 -21.73
C LYS A 270 -30.74 6.17 -22.52
#